data_f759f57e9a454d19834e9e1deaebbe2f
#
_entry.id   f759f57e9a454d19834e9e1deaebbe2f
#
_cell.length_a   1.000
_cell.length_b   1.000
_cell.length_c   1.000
_cell.angle_alpha   90.00
_cell.angle_beta   90.00
_cell.angle_gamma   90.00
#
_symmetry.space_group_name_H-M   'P 1'
#
loop_
_entity.id
_entity.type
_entity.pdbx_description
1 polymer ?
#
loop_
_entity_poly.entity_id
_entity_poly.type
_entity_poly.pdbx_seq_one_letter_code
_entity_poly.pdbx_strand_id
1 'polypeptide(L)'
;MKEMRPKPEDTAPEISRRQFLRTSALAAGGAVMGACGESPTGPSDPTARVSAVTGTDLHVMVGEVLAQLGGIQSVVNQGETVFIKPNMVSLPWAEHGNSFTGGECTKPEIVAAVAEECLRAGAAEVTVGDGSHALELPWEHATTLDGSTNLLAEMARLSQEYGRPARVASLEVDSPEWVEVPTGTSLGTILVSSLLTTADRVISIPVAKTHSWAQLTLSLKNFIGVAPLWRYGDLPNGIPDRGVVFDHSSPRAIAAIYLDMVRGIQPDLAIVDFSIGIEGNGPNLSHGGRTVDMRDRLGSYLLLASTDLVAADTTAARIMSHDPGKVVQLQMGYEMGLGEMRKDHIELIGPRLSDLRVPWASAHIGGQALMAQVVCPRQAGRGHPLHG
;
A
#
# COMPACT_ATOMS: atom_id res chain seq x y z
N MET A 1 -29.06 45.47 -27.29
CA MET A 1 -27.77 44.75 -27.13
C MET A 1 -27.99 43.67 -26.09
N LYS A 2 -28.07 42.40 -26.50
CA LYS A 2 -28.16 41.22 -25.61
C LYS A 2 -26.75 40.74 -25.37
N GLU A 3 -26.30 40.78 -24.13
CA GLU A 3 -25.02 40.17 -23.71
C GLU A 3 -25.11 38.67 -23.85
N MET A 4 -24.24 38.12 -24.69
CA MET A 4 -23.98 36.67 -24.81
C MET A 4 -23.07 36.25 -23.64
N ARG A 5 -23.60 35.39 -22.75
CA ARG A 5 -22.78 34.67 -21.78
C ARG A 5 -21.92 33.61 -22.51
N PRO A 6 -20.64 33.43 -22.15
CA PRO A 6 -19.83 32.37 -22.72
C PRO A 6 -20.38 31.01 -22.30
N LYS A 7 -20.38 30.04 -23.22
CA LYS A 7 -20.68 28.65 -22.96
C LYS A 7 -19.58 28.06 -22.05
N PRO A 8 -19.95 27.13 -21.12
CA PRO A 8 -18.93 26.37 -20.38
C PRO A 8 -18.15 25.51 -21.39
N GLU A 9 -16.82 25.50 -21.23
CA GLU A 9 -15.90 24.63 -21.94
C GLU A 9 -16.28 23.16 -21.67
N ASP A 10 -16.45 22.38 -22.73
CA ASP A 10 -16.60 20.93 -22.69
C ASP A 10 -15.30 20.31 -22.14
N THR A 11 -15.26 20.05 -20.85
CA THR A 11 -14.25 19.14 -20.28
C THR A 11 -14.62 17.74 -20.75
N ALA A 12 -13.70 17.08 -21.44
CA ALA A 12 -13.85 15.69 -21.82
C ALA A 12 -14.22 14.85 -20.57
N PRO A 13 -15.18 13.92 -20.65
CA PRO A 13 -15.57 13.12 -19.49
C PRO A 13 -14.37 12.29 -19.04
N GLU A 14 -13.98 12.43 -17.76
CA GLU A 14 -13.01 11.54 -17.12
C GLU A 14 -13.55 10.10 -17.21
N ILE A 15 -12.78 9.25 -17.88
CA ILE A 15 -13.10 7.82 -17.99
C ILE A 15 -12.95 7.23 -16.60
N SER A 16 -14.02 6.69 -16.01
CA SER A 16 -13.95 6.03 -14.72
C SER A 16 -12.99 4.82 -14.77
N ARG A 17 -12.36 4.47 -13.63
CA ARG A 17 -11.51 3.27 -13.49
C ARG A 17 -12.19 2.02 -14.08
N ARG A 18 -13.50 1.90 -13.85
CA ARG A 18 -14.36 0.82 -14.38
C ARG A 18 -14.44 0.81 -15.92
N GLN A 19 -14.46 1.98 -16.56
CA GLN A 19 -14.46 2.10 -18.03
C GLN A 19 -13.06 1.82 -18.58
N PHE A 20 -11.99 2.31 -17.93
CA PHE A 20 -10.62 2.06 -18.34
C PHE A 20 -10.26 0.58 -18.30
N LEU A 21 -10.57 -0.14 -17.22
CA LEU A 21 -10.31 -1.58 -17.10
C LEU A 21 -11.09 -2.42 -18.14
N ARG A 22 -12.30 -2.00 -18.51
CA ARG A 22 -13.09 -2.63 -19.60
C ARG A 22 -12.52 -2.35 -20.99
N THR A 23 -11.97 -1.16 -21.23
CA THR A 23 -11.37 -0.79 -22.52
C THR A 23 -9.93 -1.31 -22.68
N SER A 24 -9.18 -1.44 -21.61
CA SER A 24 -7.80 -1.98 -21.63
C SER A 24 -7.78 -3.48 -21.97
N ALA A 25 -8.82 -4.23 -21.64
CA ALA A 25 -8.99 -5.63 -22.05
C ALA A 25 -9.14 -5.79 -23.59
N LEU A 26 -9.48 -4.72 -24.32
CA LEU A 26 -9.68 -4.71 -25.77
C LEU A 26 -8.47 -4.14 -26.54
N ALA A 27 -7.46 -3.56 -25.87
CA ALA A 27 -6.37 -2.81 -26.52
C ALA A 27 -4.98 -3.47 -26.43
N ALA A 28 -4.87 -4.77 -26.25
CA ALA A 28 -3.61 -5.50 -26.25
C ALA A 28 -3.05 -5.73 -27.67
N GLY A 29 -2.91 -4.68 -28.46
CA GLY A 29 -2.36 -4.78 -29.81
C GLY A 29 -2.15 -3.43 -30.47
N GLY A 30 -1.14 -2.68 -30.07
CA GLY A 30 -0.78 -1.44 -30.73
C GLY A 30 0.64 -0.99 -30.41
N ALA A 31 1.51 -1.00 -31.41
CA ALA A 31 2.92 -0.65 -31.32
C ALA A 31 3.15 0.81 -30.91
N VAL A 32 4.07 1.03 -29.98
CA VAL A 32 4.60 2.36 -29.65
C VAL A 32 5.69 2.71 -30.67
N MET A 33 5.43 3.72 -31.48
CA MET A 33 6.44 4.37 -32.30
C MET A 33 7.06 5.53 -31.52
N GLY A 34 8.36 5.45 -31.27
CA GLY A 34 9.11 6.47 -30.54
C GLY A 34 9.24 7.77 -31.30
N ALA A 35 9.02 8.88 -30.62
CA ALA A 35 9.45 10.20 -31.02
C ALA A 35 10.68 10.60 -30.21
N CYS A 36 11.84 10.75 -30.84
CA CYS A 36 13.02 11.43 -30.30
C CYS A 36 12.73 12.92 -30.20
N GLY A 37 12.45 13.43 -29.01
CA GLY A 37 12.37 14.86 -28.73
C GLY A 37 13.58 15.31 -27.90
N GLU A 38 14.15 16.46 -28.28
CA GLU A 38 15.29 17.09 -27.59
C GLU A 38 14.98 17.35 -26.11
N SER A 39 15.97 17.06 -25.24
CA SER A 39 15.88 17.32 -23.81
C SER A 39 15.84 18.82 -23.52
N PRO A 40 14.89 19.36 -22.79
CA PRO A 40 14.92 20.75 -22.34
C PRO A 40 16.07 20.94 -21.32
N THR A 41 16.97 21.88 -21.61
CA THR A 41 18.09 22.26 -20.75
C THR A 41 17.71 23.39 -19.81
N GLY A 42 16.85 23.11 -18.82
CA GLY A 42 16.49 24.02 -17.71
C GLY A 42 15.98 23.22 -16.52
N PRO A 43 15.96 23.78 -15.29
CA PRO A 43 15.27 23.14 -14.20
C PRO A 43 13.79 23.00 -14.59
N SER A 44 13.34 21.76 -14.80
CA SER A 44 11.92 21.47 -15.07
C SER A 44 11.15 21.63 -13.75
N ASP A 45 9.91 22.14 -13.84
CA ASP A 45 9.01 22.14 -12.69
C ASP A 45 8.85 20.70 -12.13
N PRO A 46 8.70 20.54 -10.81
CA PRO A 46 8.47 19.24 -10.21
C PRO A 46 7.25 18.56 -10.85
N THR A 47 7.42 17.29 -11.26
CA THR A 47 6.33 16.51 -11.85
C THR A 47 5.60 15.67 -10.82
N ALA A 48 6.17 15.51 -9.61
CA ALA A 48 5.57 14.81 -8.49
C ALA A 48 5.75 15.60 -7.19
N ARG A 49 4.78 15.47 -6.28
CA ARG A 49 4.79 16.12 -4.97
C ARG A 49 4.69 15.05 -3.88
N VAL A 50 5.56 15.15 -2.88
CA VAL A 50 5.54 14.30 -1.69
C VAL A 50 5.42 15.22 -0.47
N SER A 51 4.37 15.02 0.30
CA SER A 51 4.19 15.68 1.58
C SER A 51 4.85 14.88 2.69
N ALA A 52 5.47 15.56 3.67
CA ALA A 52 6.06 14.96 4.86
C ALA A 52 5.63 15.74 6.11
N VAL A 53 5.18 15.02 7.13
CA VAL A 53 4.76 15.58 8.41
C VAL A 53 5.38 14.78 9.56
N THR A 54 5.94 15.51 10.55
CA THR A 54 6.47 14.93 11.78
C THR A 54 5.60 15.32 12.96
N GLY A 55 5.36 14.41 13.89
CA GLY A 55 4.52 14.67 15.07
C GLY A 55 4.44 13.46 15.99
N THR A 56 3.54 13.53 16.96
CA THR A 56 3.30 12.43 17.93
C THR A 56 1.86 11.92 17.92
N ASP A 57 0.94 12.68 17.33
CA ASP A 57 -0.46 12.32 17.17
C ASP A 57 -0.72 11.91 15.70
N LEU A 58 -0.86 10.62 15.47
CA LEU A 58 -1.01 10.06 14.13
C LEU A 58 -2.30 10.51 13.43
N HIS A 59 -3.37 10.76 14.20
CA HIS A 59 -4.64 11.24 13.64
C HIS A 59 -4.49 12.68 13.10
N VAL A 60 -3.89 13.56 13.89
CA VAL A 60 -3.60 14.95 13.48
C VAL A 60 -2.67 14.97 12.28
N MET A 61 -1.61 14.15 12.31
CA MET A 61 -0.62 14.07 11.23
C MET A 61 -1.22 13.64 9.89
N VAL A 62 -2.25 12.78 9.89
CA VAL A 62 -2.98 12.40 8.65
C VAL A 62 -3.67 13.63 8.05
N GLY A 63 -4.39 14.41 8.84
CA GLY A 63 -5.00 15.64 8.36
C GLY A 63 -3.98 16.63 7.77
N GLU A 64 -2.84 16.82 8.47
CA GLU A 64 -1.78 17.72 8.04
C GLU A 64 -1.07 17.26 6.75
N VAL A 65 -0.72 15.97 6.64
CA VAL A 65 -0.02 15.44 5.46
C VAL A 65 -0.90 15.49 4.22
N LEU A 66 -2.21 15.30 4.37
CA LEU A 66 -3.19 15.46 3.30
C LEU A 66 -3.40 16.93 2.94
N ALA A 67 -3.50 17.83 3.93
CA ALA A 67 -3.71 19.25 3.70
C ALA A 67 -2.60 19.88 2.85
N GLN A 68 -1.34 19.46 3.01
CA GLN A 68 -0.20 19.89 2.20
C GLN A 68 -0.32 19.51 0.71
N LEU A 69 -1.13 18.49 0.39
CA LEU A 69 -1.43 18.06 -0.98
C LEU A 69 -2.74 18.63 -1.52
N GLY A 70 -3.40 19.51 -0.77
CA GLY A 70 -4.69 20.11 -1.13
C GLY A 70 -5.89 19.45 -0.45
N GLY A 71 -5.65 18.58 0.54
CA GLY A 71 -6.66 17.82 1.28
C GLY A 71 -7.10 16.56 0.53
N ILE A 72 -7.80 15.66 1.24
CA ILE A 72 -8.31 14.42 0.66
C ILE A 72 -9.30 14.68 -0.50
N GLN A 73 -9.99 15.83 -0.51
CA GLN A 73 -10.89 16.24 -1.58
C GLN A 73 -10.20 16.50 -2.93
N SER A 74 -8.87 16.58 -2.95
CA SER A 74 -8.09 16.58 -4.20
C SER A 74 -8.00 15.20 -4.86
N VAL A 75 -8.36 14.15 -4.11
CA VAL A 75 -8.29 12.74 -4.54
C VAL A 75 -9.69 12.11 -4.54
N VAL A 76 -10.50 12.35 -3.52
CA VAL A 76 -11.81 11.73 -3.29
C VAL A 76 -12.91 12.75 -3.49
N ASN A 77 -13.83 12.48 -4.41
CA ASN A 77 -15.00 13.31 -4.66
C ASN A 77 -16.22 12.83 -3.86
N GLN A 78 -17.19 13.71 -3.67
CA GLN A 78 -18.47 13.36 -3.06
C GLN A 78 -19.17 12.25 -3.87
N GLY A 79 -19.64 11.23 -3.16
CA GLY A 79 -20.37 10.10 -3.76
C GLY A 79 -19.49 8.98 -4.30
N GLU A 80 -18.17 9.13 -4.29
CA GLU A 80 -17.24 8.06 -4.69
C GLU A 80 -17.11 6.96 -3.61
N THR A 81 -16.85 5.75 -4.07
CA THR A 81 -16.47 4.60 -3.22
C THR A 81 -14.96 4.55 -3.08
N VAL A 82 -14.48 4.32 -1.86
CA VAL A 82 -13.04 4.30 -1.54
C VAL A 82 -12.64 2.95 -1.00
N PHE A 83 -11.56 2.39 -1.56
CA PHE A 83 -10.88 1.24 -1.00
C PHE A 83 -9.54 1.66 -0.40
N ILE A 84 -9.34 1.38 0.89
CA ILE A 84 -8.08 1.63 1.61
C ILE A 84 -7.35 0.30 1.79
N LYS A 85 -6.12 0.22 1.29
CA LYS A 85 -5.24 -0.94 1.39
C LYS A 85 -4.13 -0.71 2.43
N PRO A 86 -4.32 -1.10 3.70
CA PRO A 86 -3.23 -1.11 4.68
C PRO A 86 -2.27 -2.28 4.42
N ASN A 87 -1.20 -2.37 5.18
CA ASN A 87 -0.35 -3.55 5.27
C ASN A 87 -0.67 -4.30 6.56
N MET A 88 -1.37 -5.43 6.45
CA MET A 88 -1.81 -6.26 7.58
C MET A 88 -1.16 -7.66 7.54
N VAL A 89 0.08 -7.73 7.04
CA VAL A 89 0.79 -9.00 6.77
C VAL A 89 0.87 -9.92 7.97
N SER A 90 1.01 -9.39 9.18
CA SER A 90 1.12 -10.16 10.42
C SER A 90 -0.12 -10.10 11.31
N LEU A 91 -1.23 -9.52 10.83
CA LEU A 91 -2.48 -9.44 11.60
C LEU A 91 -3.00 -10.82 12.04
N PRO A 92 -2.90 -11.91 11.24
CA PRO A 92 -3.33 -13.24 11.67
C PRO A 92 -2.64 -13.76 12.94
N TRP A 93 -1.46 -13.21 13.27
CA TRP A 93 -0.68 -13.56 14.47
C TRP A 93 -0.60 -12.42 15.49
N ALA A 94 -1.36 -11.33 15.30
CA ALA A 94 -1.39 -10.20 16.18
C ALA A 94 -2.23 -10.52 17.43
N GLU A 95 -1.61 -11.14 18.39
CA GLU A 95 -2.18 -11.22 19.73
C GLU A 95 -1.75 -9.96 20.50
N HIS A 96 -2.73 -9.24 21.08
CA HIS A 96 -2.49 -8.10 21.95
C HIS A 96 -1.69 -6.92 21.32
N GLY A 97 -1.84 -6.68 20.02
CA GLY A 97 -1.27 -5.51 19.34
C GLY A 97 0.23 -5.60 19.00
N ASN A 98 0.89 -6.72 19.23
CA ASN A 98 2.33 -6.88 18.98
C ASN A 98 2.76 -6.54 17.54
N SER A 99 1.95 -6.87 16.53
CA SER A 99 2.24 -6.58 15.12
C SER A 99 2.30 -5.09 14.81
N PHE A 100 1.65 -4.25 15.61
CA PHE A 100 1.63 -2.80 15.45
C PHE A 100 2.80 -2.16 16.20
N THR A 101 3.01 -2.50 17.47
CA THR A 101 4.16 -2.03 18.25
C THR A 101 5.48 -2.63 17.75
N GLY A 102 5.46 -3.79 17.14
CA GLY A 102 6.61 -4.41 16.46
C GLY A 102 6.95 -3.78 15.12
N GLY A 103 6.04 -3.01 14.53
CA GLY A 103 6.26 -2.36 13.22
C GLY A 103 5.92 -3.22 12.01
N GLU A 104 5.22 -4.34 12.19
CA GLU A 104 4.89 -5.28 11.14
C GLU A 104 3.68 -4.86 10.30
N CYS A 105 2.70 -4.21 10.94
CA CYS A 105 1.46 -3.76 10.33
C CYS A 105 1.31 -2.23 10.37
N THR A 106 0.53 -1.69 9.44
CA THR A 106 0.11 -0.28 9.41
C THR A 106 -0.73 0.04 10.63
N LYS A 107 -0.48 1.19 11.28
CA LYS A 107 -1.18 1.58 12.52
C LYS A 107 -2.65 1.85 12.28
N PRO A 108 -3.55 1.24 13.08
CA PRO A 108 -4.99 1.43 12.97
C PRO A 108 -5.42 2.90 13.04
N GLU A 109 -4.75 3.72 13.85
CA GLU A 109 -4.99 5.16 13.98
C GLU A 109 -4.87 5.88 12.63
N ILE A 110 -3.84 5.56 11.84
CA ILE A 110 -3.62 6.16 10.51
C ILE A 110 -4.73 5.72 9.56
N VAL A 111 -5.07 4.43 9.57
CA VAL A 111 -6.10 3.86 8.69
C VAL A 111 -7.46 4.47 9.00
N ALA A 112 -7.84 4.56 10.27
CA ALA A 112 -9.09 5.15 10.72
C ALA A 112 -9.17 6.65 10.37
N ALA A 113 -8.08 7.40 10.60
CA ALA A 113 -8.02 8.83 10.26
C ALA A 113 -8.19 9.07 8.75
N VAL A 114 -7.55 8.26 7.89
CA VAL A 114 -7.73 8.36 6.43
C VAL A 114 -9.17 8.01 6.03
N ALA A 115 -9.76 6.99 6.63
CA ALA A 115 -11.16 6.63 6.40
C ALA A 115 -12.11 7.78 6.79
N GLU A 116 -11.85 8.41 7.94
CA GLU A 116 -12.60 9.57 8.40
C GLU A 116 -12.49 10.76 7.43
N GLU A 117 -11.29 11.09 6.96
CA GLU A 117 -11.10 12.15 5.97
C GLU A 117 -11.89 11.88 4.67
N CYS A 118 -11.89 10.62 4.19
CA CYS A 118 -12.68 10.23 3.01
C CYS A 118 -14.19 10.43 3.25
N LEU A 119 -14.72 9.99 4.40
CA LEU A 119 -16.12 10.17 4.75
C LEU A 119 -16.48 11.66 4.92
N ARG A 120 -15.59 12.44 5.52
CA ARG A 120 -15.75 13.91 5.68
C ARG A 120 -15.81 14.60 4.31
N ALA A 121 -15.01 14.16 3.34
CA ALA A 121 -15.05 14.66 1.95
C ALA A 121 -16.30 14.22 1.19
N GLY A 122 -17.10 13.33 1.75
CA GLY A 122 -18.35 12.90 1.15
C GLY A 122 -18.32 11.58 0.40
N ALA A 123 -17.30 10.74 0.63
CA ALA A 123 -17.28 9.37 0.09
C ALA A 123 -18.60 8.64 0.40
N ALA A 124 -19.15 7.91 -0.56
CA ALA A 124 -20.37 7.14 -0.38
C ALA A 124 -20.15 5.90 0.49
N GLU A 125 -18.99 5.28 0.38
CA GLU A 125 -18.57 4.10 1.12
C GLU A 125 -17.05 4.10 1.28
N VAL A 126 -16.56 3.62 2.43
CA VAL A 126 -15.14 3.34 2.67
C VAL A 126 -14.97 1.90 3.09
N THR A 127 -14.22 1.12 2.33
CA THR A 127 -13.82 -0.24 2.67
C THR A 127 -12.32 -0.28 2.93
N VAL A 128 -11.93 -0.73 4.13
CA VAL A 128 -10.53 -1.04 4.48
C VAL A 128 -10.31 -2.52 4.31
N GLY A 129 -9.37 -2.95 3.49
CA GLY A 129 -9.20 -4.39 3.25
C GLY A 129 -7.78 -4.84 2.97
N ASP A 130 -7.48 -6.07 3.35
CA ASP A 130 -6.25 -6.79 3.02
C ASP A 130 -6.53 -8.28 2.84
N GLY A 131 -5.64 -8.96 2.11
CA GLY A 131 -5.50 -10.40 2.10
C GLY A 131 -4.09 -10.75 2.53
N SER A 132 -3.94 -11.33 3.70
CA SER A 132 -2.66 -11.73 4.28
C SER A 132 -2.38 -13.23 4.02
N HIS A 133 -1.86 -13.92 5.02
CA HIS A 133 -1.57 -15.35 5.03
C HIS A 133 -2.71 -16.18 5.66
N ALA A 134 -3.88 -15.60 5.86
CA ALA A 134 -5.06 -16.27 6.39
C ALA A 134 -6.27 -15.94 5.51
N LEU A 135 -7.27 -16.81 5.50
CA LEU A 135 -8.51 -16.61 4.75
C LEU A 135 -9.33 -15.46 5.35
N GLU A 136 -9.39 -15.39 6.67
CA GLU A 136 -10.10 -14.36 7.42
C GLU A 136 -9.11 -13.65 8.34
N LEU A 137 -9.16 -12.33 8.37
CA LEU A 137 -8.29 -11.51 9.20
C LEU A 137 -9.02 -11.18 10.52
N PRO A 138 -8.36 -11.38 11.68
CA PRO A 138 -8.93 -11.01 12.97
C PRO A 138 -8.86 -9.50 13.19
N TRP A 139 -9.74 -8.75 12.54
CA TRP A 139 -9.74 -7.27 12.55
C TRP A 139 -9.91 -6.67 13.94
N GLU A 140 -10.51 -7.41 14.89
CA GLU A 140 -10.60 -7.06 16.31
C GLU A 140 -9.22 -6.99 16.98
N HIS A 141 -8.20 -7.66 16.44
CA HIS A 141 -6.82 -7.58 16.90
C HIS A 141 -6.04 -6.41 16.29
N ALA A 142 -6.61 -5.69 15.33
CA ALA A 142 -6.01 -4.47 14.77
C ALA A 142 -6.15 -3.30 15.77
N THR A 143 -5.45 -3.42 16.90
CA THR A 143 -5.55 -2.55 18.09
C THR A 143 -4.65 -1.31 17.92
N THR A 144 -5.17 -0.14 18.32
CA THR A 144 -4.40 1.11 18.38
C THR A 144 -3.18 0.99 19.28
N LEU A 145 -2.16 1.82 19.07
CA LEU A 145 -0.90 1.77 19.84
C LEU A 145 -1.10 1.97 21.34
N ASP A 146 -2.11 2.75 21.72
CA ASP A 146 -2.50 2.97 23.12
C ASP A 146 -3.43 1.87 23.69
N GLY A 147 -3.87 0.93 22.85
CA GLY A 147 -4.76 -0.16 23.24
C GLY A 147 -6.20 0.25 23.55
N SER A 148 -6.59 1.49 23.27
CA SER A 148 -7.91 2.02 23.63
C SER A 148 -9.05 1.50 22.76
N THR A 149 -8.76 1.17 21.51
CA THR A 149 -9.74 0.70 20.51
C THR A 149 -9.08 -0.20 19.46
N ASN A 150 -9.85 -0.66 18.49
CA ASN A 150 -9.35 -1.40 17.33
C ASN A 150 -10.01 -0.93 16.04
N LEU A 151 -9.44 -1.30 14.91
CA LEU A 151 -9.88 -0.82 13.59
C LEU A 151 -11.32 -1.23 13.27
N LEU A 152 -11.76 -2.43 13.70
CA LEU A 152 -13.13 -2.88 13.50
C LEU A 152 -14.14 -1.94 14.22
N ALA A 153 -13.85 -1.60 15.48
CA ALA A 153 -14.67 -0.68 16.27
C ALA A 153 -14.65 0.74 15.70
N GLU A 154 -13.48 1.22 15.25
CA GLU A 154 -13.37 2.55 14.63
C GLU A 154 -14.16 2.65 13.34
N MET A 155 -14.10 1.66 12.46
CA MET A 155 -14.89 1.67 11.23
C MET A 155 -16.40 1.63 11.52
N ALA A 156 -16.83 0.89 12.54
CA ALA A 156 -18.22 0.89 12.98
C ALA A 156 -18.65 2.26 13.54
N ARG A 157 -17.80 2.91 14.36
CA ARG A 157 -18.02 4.26 14.86
C ARG A 157 -18.17 5.27 13.71
N LEU A 158 -17.24 5.25 12.76
CA LEU A 158 -17.28 6.14 11.59
C LEU A 158 -18.54 5.90 10.74
N SER A 159 -18.92 4.65 10.53
CA SER A 159 -20.15 4.32 9.79
C SER A 159 -21.38 4.92 10.46
N GLN A 160 -21.47 4.85 11.79
CA GLN A 160 -22.57 5.42 12.54
C GLN A 160 -22.55 6.96 12.52
N GLU A 161 -21.38 7.57 12.72
CA GLU A 161 -21.21 9.02 12.80
C GLU A 161 -21.56 9.72 11.49
N TYR A 162 -21.06 9.18 10.36
CA TYR A 162 -21.29 9.78 9.05
C TYR A 162 -22.54 9.27 8.33
N GLY A 163 -23.24 8.26 8.89
CA GLY A 163 -24.42 7.65 8.27
C GLY A 163 -24.14 7.03 6.89
N ARG A 164 -22.92 6.54 6.66
CA ARG A 164 -22.44 5.93 5.43
C ARG A 164 -21.66 4.66 5.72
N PRO A 165 -21.66 3.65 4.83
CA PRO A 165 -20.93 2.42 5.06
C PRO A 165 -19.43 2.67 5.22
N ALA A 166 -18.89 2.25 6.36
CA ALA A 166 -17.47 2.16 6.63
C ALA A 166 -17.19 0.78 7.26
N ARG A 167 -16.35 -0.03 6.63
CA ARG A 167 -16.16 -1.42 7.03
C ARG A 167 -14.75 -1.92 6.79
N VAL A 168 -14.40 -3.00 7.47
CA VAL A 168 -13.21 -3.81 7.15
C VAL A 168 -13.59 -4.98 6.24
N ALA A 169 -12.62 -5.52 5.50
CA ALA A 169 -12.82 -6.67 4.62
C ALA A 169 -11.58 -7.57 4.59
N SER A 170 -11.81 -8.86 4.74
CA SER A 170 -10.82 -9.91 4.49
C SER A 170 -11.00 -10.38 3.05
N LEU A 171 -10.05 -10.04 2.16
CA LEU A 171 -10.26 -10.18 0.72
C LEU A 171 -10.55 -11.62 0.27
N GLU A 172 -10.05 -12.64 0.96
CA GLU A 172 -10.29 -14.04 0.60
C GLU A 172 -11.75 -14.46 0.75
N VAL A 173 -12.47 -13.89 1.72
CA VAL A 173 -13.87 -14.26 2.05
C VAL A 173 -14.87 -13.19 1.66
N ASP A 174 -14.46 -11.92 1.62
CA ASP A 174 -15.36 -10.78 1.38
C ASP A 174 -15.36 -10.28 -0.07
N SER A 175 -14.46 -10.78 -0.93
CA SER A 175 -14.44 -10.40 -2.34
C SER A 175 -15.66 -10.95 -3.07
N PRO A 176 -16.52 -10.09 -3.65
CA PRO A 176 -17.68 -10.55 -4.41
C PRO A 176 -17.28 -11.39 -5.63
N GLU A 177 -16.18 -11.01 -6.27
CA GLU A 177 -15.60 -11.70 -7.43
C GLU A 177 -14.10 -11.41 -7.53
N TRP A 178 -13.39 -12.19 -8.35
CA TRP A 178 -12.00 -12.00 -8.68
C TRP A 178 -11.87 -11.62 -10.13
N VAL A 179 -11.18 -10.51 -10.40
CA VAL A 179 -11.05 -9.91 -11.73
C VAL A 179 -9.65 -10.16 -12.28
N GLU A 180 -9.54 -10.58 -13.52
CA GLU A 180 -8.25 -10.74 -14.21
C GLU A 180 -7.67 -9.37 -14.58
N VAL A 181 -6.44 -9.13 -14.14
CA VAL A 181 -5.63 -7.97 -14.51
C VAL A 181 -4.49 -8.45 -15.40
N PRO A 182 -4.32 -7.90 -16.62
CA PRO A 182 -3.23 -8.26 -17.50
C PRO A 182 -1.86 -7.95 -16.89
N THR A 183 -0.88 -8.83 -17.11
CA THR A 183 0.49 -8.65 -16.64
C THR A 183 1.49 -8.74 -17.77
N GLY A 184 2.68 -8.15 -17.58
CA GLY A 184 3.84 -8.33 -18.46
C GLY A 184 4.72 -9.52 -18.07
N THR A 185 4.34 -10.27 -17.03
CA THR A 185 5.08 -11.47 -16.57
C THR A 185 4.61 -12.73 -17.26
N SER A 186 5.28 -13.86 -16.98
CA SER A 186 4.89 -15.20 -17.46
C SER A 186 3.53 -15.67 -16.92
N LEU A 187 2.95 -14.98 -15.93
CA LEU A 187 1.63 -15.28 -15.40
C LEU A 187 0.50 -14.91 -16.38
N GLY A 188 0.77 -14.01 -17.34
CA GLY A 188 -0.21 -13.52 -18.32
C GLY A 188 -1.29 -12.62 -17.69
N THR A 189 -2.02 -13.13 -16.71
CA THR A 189 -2.99 -12.38 -15.89
C THR A 189 -2.79 -12.66 -14.41
N ILE A 190 -3.21 -11.70 -13.56
CA ILE A 190 -3.28 -11.87 -12.11
C ILE A 190 -4.72 -11.59 -11.68
N LEU A 191 -5.28 -12.48 -10.84
CA LEU A 191 -6.57 -12.25 -10.21
C LEU A 191 -6.41 -11.23 -9.08
N VAL A 192 -7.29 -10.24 -9.06
CA VAL A 192 -7.37 -9.20 -8.05
C VAL A 192 -8.81 -9.10 -7.55
N SER A 193 -8.99 -8.82 -6.26
CA SER A 193 -10.32 -8.64 -5.68
C SER A 193 -11.10 -7.52 -6.38
N SER A 194 -12.35 -7.77 -6.70
CA SER A 194 -13.26 -6.76 -7.28
C SER A 194 -13.50 -5.58 -6.36
N LEU A 195 -13.31 -5.71 -5.06
CA LEU A 195 -13.39 -4.58 -4.12
C LEU A 195 -12.42 -3.45 -4.47
N LEU A 196 -11.24 -3.78 -5.05
CA LEU A 196 -10.28 -2.78 -5.49
C LEU A 196 -10.59 -2.29 -6.93
N THR A 197 -10.94 -3.22 -7.83
CA THR A 197 -11.11 -2.87 -9.24
C THR A 197 -12.41 -2.13 -9.53
N THR A 198 -13.38 -2.20 -8.63
CA THR A 198 -14.66 -1.47 -8.75
C THR A 198 -14.75 -0.22 -7.89
N ALA A 199 -13.84 -0.03 -6.94
CA ALA A 199 -13.76 1.22 -6.19
C ALA A 199 -13.40 2.39 -7.11
N ASP A 200 -13.99 3.55 -6.86
CA ASP A 200 -13.67 4.78 -7.60
C ASP A 200 -12.28 5.28 -7.23
N ARG A 201 -11.88 5.11 -5.96
CA ARG A 201 -10.55 5.47 -5.45
C ARG A 201 -9.91 4.34 -4.66
N VAL A 202 -8.60 4.19 -4.83
CA VAL A 202 -7.78 3.23 -4.06
C VAL A 202 -6.62 3.95 -3.39
N ILE A 203 -6.54 3.81 -2.06
CA ILE A 203 -5.51 4.44 -1.22
C ILE A 203 -4.62 3.33 -0.64
N SER A 204 -3.29 3.46 -0.84
CA SER A 204 -2.30 2.56 -0.27
C SER A 204 -1.74 3.13 1.02
N ILE A 205 -1.83 2.39 2.14
CA ILE A 205 -1.23 2.78 3.42
C ILE A 205 -0.22 1.70 3.86
N PRO A 206 1.00 1.67 3.30
CA PRO A 206 2.04 0.75 3.72
C PRO A 206 2.69 1.20 5.02
N VAL A 207 3.20 0.25 5.81
CA VAL A 207 4.20 0.53 6.85
C VAL A 207 5.60 0.42 6.27
N ALA A 208 6.49 1.36 6.63
CA ALA A 208 7.87 1.39 6.14
C ALA A 208 8.68 0.21 6.70
N LYS A 209 9.24 -0.62 5.80
CA LYS A 209 10.10 -1.75 6.18
C LYS A 209 11.19 -1.99 5.14
N THR A 210 12.35 -2.49 5.57
CA THR A 210 13.25 -3.22 4.68
C THR A 210 12.80 -4.67 4.54
N HIS A 211 13.23 -5.36 3.48
CA HIS A 211 12.68 -6.67 3.13
C HIS A 211 13.71 -7.56 2.43
N SER A 212 13.85 -8.79 2.89
CA SER A 212 14.87 -9.74 2.43
C SER A 212 14.77 -10.15 0.95
N TRP A 213 13.57 -10.07 0.33
CA TRP A 213 13.39 -10.39 -1.09
C TRP A 213 13.15 -9.15 -1.96
N ALA A 214 12.40 -8.20 -1.46
CA ALA A 214 11.96 -7.03 -2.24
C ALA A 214 12.77 -5.76 -1.95
N GLN A 215 13.82 -5.82 -1.12
CA GLN A 215 14.60 -4.72 -0.60
C GLN A 215 13.80 -3.80 0.33
N LEU A 216 12.69 -3.24 -0.11
CA LEU A 216 11.79 -2.38 0.66
C LEU A 216 10.35 -2.87 0.57
N THR A 217 9.61 -2.74 1.68
CA THR A 217 8.15 -2.78 1.70
C THR A 217 7.67 -1.35 1.85
N LEU A 218 7.03 -0.84 0.84
CA LEU A 218 6.47 0.50 0.73
C LEU A 218 5.18 0.42 -0.10
N SER A 219 4.74 1.53 -0.71
CA SER A 219 3.44 1.61 -1.37
C SER A 219 3.31 0.72 -2.60
N LEU A 220 4.37 0.58 -3.41
CA LEU A 220 4.38 -0.27 -4.60
C LEU A 220 4.19 -1.75 -4.25
N LYS A 221 4.89 -2.25 -3.20
CA LYS A 221 4.80 -3.66 -2.78
C LYS A 221 3.54 -3.97 -1.97
N ASN A 222 2.79 -2.98 -1.52
CA ASN A 222 1.63 -3.16 -0.64
C ASN A 222 0.48 -3.96 -1.29
N PHE A 223 0.50 -4.20 -2.60
CA PHE A 223 -0.58 -4.86 -3.33
C PHE A 223 -0.43 -6.39 -3.46
N ILE A 224 0.64 -7.01 -2.97
CA ILE A 224 0.79 -8.49 -3.00
C ILE A 224 -0.42 -9.20 -2.37
N GLY A 225 -0.95 -8.67 -1.26
CA GLY A 225 -2.08 -9.25 -0.53
C GLY A 225 -3.42 -9.22 -1.27
N VAL A 226 -3.56 -8.50 -2.39
CA VAL A 226 -4.84 -8.39 -3.11
C VAL A 226 -5.12 -9.56 -4.06
N ALA A 227 -4.13 -10.41 -4.31
CA ALA A 227 -4.29 -11.62 -5.11
C ALA A 227 -4.72 -12.80 -4.22
N PRO A 228 -5.63 -13.70 -4.68
CA PRO A 228 -6.21 -14.74 -3.84
C PRO A 228 -5.23 -15.86 -3.48
N LEU A 229 -5.28 -16.31 -2.23
CA LEU A 229 -4.46 -17.41 -1.71
C LEU A 229 -4.82 -18.74 -2.39
N TRP A 230 -6.11 -19.00 -2.65
CA TRP A 230 -6.54 -20.24 -3.29
C TRP A 230 -5.95 -20.43 -4.68
N ARG A 231 -5.55 -19.38 -5.36
CA ARG A 231 -4.95 -19.42 -6.70
C ARG A 231 -3.43 -19.32 -6.66
N TYR A 232 -2.87 -18.52 -5.74
CA TYR A 232 -1.44 -18.18 -5.72
C TYR A 232 -0.71 -18.68 -4.47
N GLY A 233 -1.41 -19.24 -3.49
CA GLY A 233 -0.85 -20.00 -2.38
C GLY A 233 -0.90 -21.50 -2.65
N ASP A 234 -0.37 -22.30 -1.73
CA ASP A 234 -0.47 -23.76 -1.71
C ASP A 234 -1.31 -24.22 -0.50
N LEU A 235 -2.57 -23.77 -0.47
CA LEU A 235 -3.49 -24.11 0.61
C LEU A 235 -3.71 -25.61 0.80
N PRO A 236 -3.80 -26.45 -0.27
CA PRO A 236 -3.90 -27.90 -0.12
C PRO A 236 -2.76 -28.52 0.69
N ASN A 237 -1.55 -27.93 0.63
CA ASN A 237 -0.40 -28.36 1.41
C ASN A 237 -0.22 -27.55 2.71
N GLY A 238 -1.18 -26.68 3.04
CA GLY A 238 -1.16 -25.87 4.25
C GLY A 238 -0.16 -24.70 4.22
N ILE A 239 0.24 -24.26 3.04
CA ILE A 239 1.19 -23.15 2.85
C ILE A 239 0.39 -21.92 2.37
N PRO A 240 -0.04 -21.02 3.28
CA PRO A 240 -0.78 -19.82 2.91
C PRO A 240 0.19 -18.71 2.44
N ASP A 241 1.09 -19.05 1.52
CA ASP A 241 2.10 -18.13 1.01
C ASP A 241 2.03 -18.07 -0.52
N ARG A 242 1.81 -16.86 -1.04
CA ARG A 242 1.82 -16.59 -2.48
C ARG A 242 3.21 -16.81 -3.11
N GLY A 243 4.25 -16.90 -2.30
CA GLY A 243 5.62 -17.21 -2.72
C GLY A 243 5.77 -18.56 -3.44
N VAL A 244 4.78 -19.44 -3.33
CA VAL A 244 4.75 -20.70 -4.07
C VAL A 244 4.59 -20.47 -5.58
N VAL A 245 3.76 -19.50 -5.98
CA VAL A 245 3.46 -19.18 -7.39
C VAL A 245 4.19 -17.91 -7.84
N PHE A 246 4.28 -16.91 -6.97
CA PHE A 246 4.96 -15.67 -7.29
C PHE A 246 6.47 -15.86 -7.18
N ASP A 247 7.17 -15.58 -8.28
CA ASP A 247 8.61 -15.80 -8.38
C ASP A 247 9.38 -14.87 -7.42
N HIS A 248 9.98 -15.45 -6.38
CA HIS A 248 10.85 -14.78 -5.41
C HIS A 248 12.34 -15.08 -5.65
N SER A 249 12.72 -15.56 -6.83
CA SER A 249 14.11 -15.89 -7.15
C SER A 249 15.04 -14.67 -7.14
N SER A 250 14.47 -13.49 -7.35
CA SER A 250 15.20 -12.22 -7.32
C SER A 250 14.29 -11.04 -6.98
N PRO A 251 14.85 -9.89 -6.51
CA PRO A 251 14.08 -8.66 -6.34
C PRO A 251 13.36 -8.20 -7.61
N ARG A 252 13.94 -8.45 -8.79
CA ARG A 252 13.34 -8.10 -10.08
C ARG A 252 12.13 -8.96 -10.43
N ALA A 253 12.21 -10.27 -10.15
CA ALA A 253 11.13 -11.20 -10.43
C ALA A 253 9.87 -10.88 -9.62
N ILE A 254 10.01 -10.70 -8.31
CA ILE A 254 8.87 -10.35 -7.46
C ILE A 254 8.39 -8.92 -7.70
N ALA A 255 9.28 -7.97 -8.02
CA ALA A 255 8.88 -6.61 -8.35
C ALA A 255 8.00 -6.55 -9.59
N ALA A 256 8.31 -7.32 -10.63
CA ALA A 256 7.50 -7.39 -11.83
C ALA A 256 6.02 -7.73 -11.53
N ILE A 257 5.79 -8.65 -10.59
CA ILE A 257 4.45 -9.11 -10.21
C ILE A 257 3.64 -7.99 -9.55
N TYR A 258 4.16 -7.38 -8.48
CA TYR A 258 3.37 -6.36 -7.78
C TYR A 258 3.31 -5.02 -8.53
N LEU A 259 4.29 -4.69 -9.38
CA LEU A 259 4.20 -3.52 -10.24
C LEU A 259 3.13 -3.69 -11.33
N ASP A 260 2.95 -4.90 -11.87
CA ASP A 260 1.84 -5.19 -12.77
C ASP A 260 0.48 -5.09 -12.06
N MET A 261 0.38 -5.50 -10.77
CA MET A 261 -0.81 -5.24 -9.96
C MET A 261 -1.07 -3.74 -9.79
N VAL A 262 -0.04 -2.96 -9.45
CA VAL A 262 -0.15 -1.49 -9.33
C VAL A 262 -0.61 -0.86 -10.63
N ARG A 263 -0.04 -1.29 -11.77
CA ARG A 263 -0.46 -0.82 -13.10
C ARG A 263 -1.92 -1.14 -13.41
N GLY A 264 -2.38 -2.32 -13.02
CA GLY A 264 -3.77 -2.74 -13.24
C GLY A 264 -4.77 -2.08 -12.28
N ILE A 265 -4.37 -1.86 -11.02
CA ILE A 265 -5.23 -1.27 -9.99
C ILE A 265 -5.24 0.26 -10.08
N GLN A 266 -4.11 0.88 -10.44
CA GLN A 266 -3.93 2.33 -10.53
C GLN A 266 -4.33 3.06 -9.23
N PRO A 267 -3.60 2.83 -8.11
CA PRO A 267 -3.91 3.51 -6.85
C PRO A 267 -3.77 5.04 -6.99
N ASP A 268 -4.63 5.77 -6.29
CA ASP A 268 -4.74 7.23 -6.41
C ASP A 268 -3.87 7.98 -5.39
N LEU A 269 -3.56 7.35 -4.25
CA LEU A 269 -2.81 7.97 -3.16
C LEU A 269 -2.02 6.92 -2.38
N ALA A 270 -0.81 7.28 -1.98
CA ALA A 270 -0.03 6.56 -0.99
C ALA A 270 0.15 7.39 0.27
N ILE A 271 -0.01 6.76 1.45
CA ILE A 271 0.34 7.34 2.75
C ILE A 271 1.27 6.36 3.45
N VAL A 272 2.55 6.68 3.54
CA VAL A 272 3.57 5.79 4.11
C VAL A 272 3.67 6.02 5.61
N ASP A 273 3.39 4.98 6.38
CA ASP A 273 3.50 4.95 7.84
C ASP A 273 4.95 4.72 8.26
N PHE A 274 5.61 5.78 8.72
CA PHE A 274 6.91 5.76 9.37
C PHE A 274 6.82 5.95 10.88
N SER A 275 5.73 5.59 11.54
CA SER A 275 5.64 5.67 12.99
C SER A 275 6.55 4.62 13.66
N ILE A 276 6.24 3.36 13.44
CA ILE A 276 7.02 2.22 13.89
C ILE A 276 7.10 1.23 12.72
N GLY A 277 8.30 0.90 12.27
CA GLY A 277 8.55 0.02 11.13
C GLY A 277 9.57 -1.06 11.43
N ILE A 278 10.11 -1.70 10.39
CA ILE A 278 11.09 -2.79 10.51
C ILE A 278 12.29 -2.54 9.62
N GLU A 279 13.48 -2.68 10.19
CA GLU A 279 14.74 -2.69 9.45
C GLU A 279 15.41 -4.08 9.44
N GLY A 280 16.38 -4.30 8.55
CA GLY A 280 17.10 -5.55 8.39
C GLY A 280 16.30 -6.56 7.58
N ASN A 281 16.26 -7.83 8.00
CA ASN A 281 15.62 -8.91 7.25
C ASN A 281 14.10 -8.98 7.46
N GLY A 282 13.36 -7.87 7.16
CA GLY A 282 11.91 -7.93 7.15
C GLY A 282 11.35 -9.00 6.19
N PRO A 283 10.03 -9.22 6.18
CA PRO A 283 8.96 -8.26 6.51
C PRO A 283 8.52 -8.22 7.99
N ASN A 284 8.97 -9.13 8.82
CA ASN A 284 8.56 -9.26 10.21
C ASN A 284 9.73 -9.62 11.14
N LEU A 285 9.49 -9.63 12.44
CA LEU A 285 10.52 -9.90 13.44
C LEU A 285 11.02 -11.34 13.38
N SER A 286 10.14 -12.29 13.06
CA SER A 286 10.50 -13.73 12.97
C SER A 286 11.49 -14.05 11.84
N HIS A 287 11.58 -13.20 10.82
CA HIS A 287 12.56 -13.34 9.73
C HIS A 287 13.90 -12.62 10.02
N GLY A 288 14.08 -12.08 11.21
CA GLY A 288 15.29 -11.36 11.62
C GLY A 288 15.23 -9.86 11.35
N GLY A 289 14.03 -9.31 11.16
CA GLY A 289 13.79 -7.88 11.21
C GLY A 289 13.93 -7.32 12.63
N ARG A 290 14.12 -6.02 12.73
CA ARG A 290 14.19 -5.29 14.00
C ARG A 290 13.25 -4.10 13.96
N THR A 291 12.52 -3.87 15.04
CA THR A 291 11.66 -2.71 15.19
C THR A 291 12.45 -1.40 15.11
N VAL A 292 11.90 -0.46 14.38
CA VAL A 292 12.34 0.93 14.32
C VAL A 292 11.20 1.82 14.77
N ASP A 293 11.28 2.35 15.98
CA ASP A 293 10.41 3.44 16.42
C ASP A 293 11.05 4.76 16.00
N MET A 294 10.34 5.54 15.19
CA MET A 294 10.89 6.80 14.69
C MET A 294 11.03 7.87 15.76
N ARG A 295 10.32 7.76 16.89
CA ARG A 295 10.52 8.65 18.05
C ARG A 295 11.91 8.49 18.64
N ASP A 296 12.46 7.28 18.63
CA ASP A 296 13.81 7.01 19.14
C ASP A 296 14.89 7.56 18.21
N ARG A 297 14.61 7.67 16.91
CA ARG A 297 15.60 8.04 15.90
C ARG A 297 15.46 9.45 15.37
N LEU A 298 14.22 9.95 15.27
CA LEU A 298 13.89 11.27 14.73
C LEU A 298 13.37 12.22 15.82
N GLY A 299 12.99 11.68 16.98
CA GLY A 299 12.32 12.44 18.05
C GLY A 299 10.79 12.57 17.84
N SER A 300 10.26 12.02 16.77
CA SER A 300 8.83 12.09 16.41
C SER A 300 8.48 10.95 15.46
N TYR A 301 7.18 10.67 15.28
CA TYR A 301 6.69 9.92 14.14
C TYR A 301 6.86 10.72 12.84
N LEU A 302 6.75 10.04 11.71
CA LEU A 302 6.78 10.63 10.37
C LEU A 302 5.70 9.97 9.51
N LEU A 303 4.96 10.75 8.75
CA LEU A 303 4.11 10.29 7.65
C LEU A 303 4.56 10.96 6.35
N LEU A 304 4.48 10.20 5.26
CA LEU A 304 4.61 10.73 3.91
C LEU A 304 3.30 10.50 3.15
N ALA A 305 2.94 11.42 2.25
CA ALA A 305 1.85 11.19 1.32
C ALA A 305 2.19 11.69 -0.09
N SER A 306 1.68 11.00 -1.11
CA SER A 306 1.81 11.41 -2.52
C SER A 306 0.75 10.72 -3.37
N THR A 307 0.28 11.39 -4.41
CA THR A 307 -0.51 10.78 -5.48
C THR A 307 0.36 10.02 -6.48
N ASP A 308 1.69 10.14 -6.37
CA ASP A 308 2.68 9.37 -7.13
C ASP A 308 3.37 8.36 -6.20
N LEU A 309 3.05 7.07 -6.35
CA LEU A 309 3.55 6.01 -5.48
C LEU A 309 5.07 5.81 -5.63
N VAL A 310 5.61 5.99 -6.84
CA VAL A 310 7.06 5.86 -7.08
C VAL A 310 7.80 7.01 -6.40
N ALA A 311 7.26 8.23 -6.45
CA ALA A 311 7.84 9.39 -5.78
C ALA A 311 7.78 9.27 -4.25
N ALA A 312 6.66 8.76 -3.70
CA ALA A 312 6.52 8.44 -2.28
C ALA A 312 7.59 7.45 -1.82
N ASP A 313 7.69 6.31 -2.50
CA ASP A 313 8.63 5.23 -2.17
C ASP A 313 10.09 5.65 -2.39
N THR A 314 10.36 6.46 -3.41
CA THR A 314 11.68 7.04 -3.68
C THR A 314 12.12 8.00 -2.57
N THR A 315 11.19 8.84 -2.09
CA THR A 315 11.45 9.75 -0.97
C THR A 315 11.64 8.96 0.33
N ALA A 316 10.81 7.94 0.56
CA ALA A 316 10.95 7.02 1.68
C ALA A 316 12.32 6.32 1.69
N ALA A 317 12.77 5.80 0.54
CA ALA A 317 14.10 5.19 0.41
C ALA A 317 15.23 6.16 0.79
N ARG A 318 15.16 7.42 0.35
CA ARG A 318 16.14 8.45 0.70
C ARG A 318 16.13 8.79 2.20
N ILE A 319 14.95 8.85 2.83
CA ILE A 319 14.81 9.03 4.28
C ILE A 319 15.46 7.87 5.02
N MET A 320 15.23 6.64 4.60
CA MET A 320 15.86 5.45 5.15
C MET A 320 17.37 5.34 4.85
N SER A 321 17.95 6.31 4.14
CA SER A 321 19.35 6.34 3.69
C SER A 321 19.70 5.23 2.68
N HIS A 322 18.72 4.71 1.97
CA HIS A 322 18.93 3.85 0.81
C HIS A 322 19.06 4.68 -0.47
N ASP A 323 19.91 4.21 -1.39
CA ASP A 323 20.03 4.79 -2.72
C ASP A 323 18.88 4.28 -3.61
N PRO A 324 17.92 5.13 -4.03
CA PRO A 324 16.82 4.71 -4.88
C PRO A 324 17.27 4.06 -6.19
N GLY A 325 18.43 4.48 -6.73
CA GLY A 325 19.02 3.88 -7.93
C GLY A 325 19.50 2.44 -7.75
N LYS A 326 19.50 1.90 -6.52
CA LYS A 326 19.82 0.50 -6.19
C LYS A 326 18.59 -0.30 -5.73
N VAL A 327 17.43 0.34 -5.62
CA VAL A 327 16.17 -0.32 -5.27
C VAL A 327 15.44 -0.71 -6.53
N VAL A 328 15.43 -1.98 -6.83
CA VAL A 328 14.96 -2.54 -8.11
C VAL A 328 13.52 -2.15 -8.43
N GLN A 329 12.63 -2.21 -7.45
CA GLN A 329 11.22 -1.83 -7.65
C GLN A 329 11.03 -0.37 -8.04
N LEU A 330 11.89 0.54 -7.56
CA LEU A 330 11.80 1.96 -7.90
C LEU A 330 12.25 2.20 -9.33
N GLN A 331 13.37 1.58 -9.74
CA GLN A 331 13.85 1.65 -11.12
C GLN A 331 12.81 1.10 -12.09
N MET A 332 12.28 -0.12 -11.81
CA MET A 332 11.26 -0.73 -12.66
C MET A 332 9.97 0.08 -12.70
N GLY A 333 9.49 0.59 -11.56
CA GLY A 333 8.30 1.43 -11.50
C GLY A 333 8.45 2.70 -12.35
N TYR A 334 9.61 3.35 -12.27
CA TYR A 334 9.93 4.50 -13.11
C TYR A 334 10.02 4.13 -14.61
N GLU A 335 10.74 3.05 -14.96
CA GLU A 335 10.85 2.54 -16.34
C GLU A 335 9.48 2.16 -16.94
N MET A 336 8.56 1.67 -16.12
CA MET A 336 7.19 1.33 -16.52
C MET A 336 6.27 2.56 -16.62
N GLY A 337 6.75 3.77 -16.27
CA GLY A 337 5.95 4.99 -16.28
C GLY A 337 4.91 5.07 -15.16
N LEU A 338 5.12 4.37 -14.05
CA LEU A 338 4.20 4.35 -12.89
C LEU A 338 4.39 5.55 -11.96
N GLY A 339 5.40 6.38 -12.18
CA GLY A 339 5.67 7.59 -11.42
C GLY A 339 7.12 8.07 -11.52
N GLU A 340 7.47 9.06 -10.73
CA GLU A 340 8.74 9.81 -10.80
C GLU A 340 9.75 9.33 -9.74
N MET A 341 11.01 9.09 -10.13
CA MET A 341 12.10 8.79 -9.17
C MET A 341 13.25 9.78 -9.19
N ARG A 342 13.33 10.67 -10.19
CA ARG A 342 14.42 11.66 -10.30
C ARG A 342 14.27 12.72 -9.22
N LYS A 343 15.36 13.00 -8.49
CA LYS A 343 15.36 13.89 -7.34
C LYS A 343 14.83 15.30 -7.66
N ASP A 344 15.28 15.84 -8.79
CA ASP A 344 14.98 17.22 -9.18
C ASP A 344 13.55 17.39 -9.75
N HIS A 345 12.82 16.28 -9.92
CA HIS A 345 11.44 16.25 -10.37
C HIS A 345 10.45 15.91 -9.22
N ILE A 346 10.95 15.71 -8.00
CA ILE A 346 10.12 15.46 -6.82
C ILE A 346 10.23 16.65 -5.88
N GLU A 347 9.13 17.38 -5.68
CA GLU A 347 8.98 18.38 -4.64
C GLU A 347 8.67 17.71 -3.30
N LEU A 348 9.53 17.90 -2.30
CA LEU A 348 9.25 17.50 -0.91
C LEU A 348 8.67 18.69 -0.16
N ILE A 349 7.41 18.58 0.29
CA ILE A 349 6.70 19.58 1.08
C ILE A 349 6.79 19.21 2.56
N GLY A 350 7.16 20.17 3.40
CA GLY A 350 7.36 19.95 4.84
C GLY A 350 8.84 20.07 5.24
N PRO A 351 9.31 19.28 6.23
CA PRO A 351 10.69 19.32 6.67
C PRO A 351 11.67 18.92 5.57
N ARG A 352 12.87 19.49 5.60
CA ARG A 352 13.92 19.16 4.60
C ARG A 352 14.32 17.70 4.68
N LEU A 353 14.64 17.08 3.56
CA LEU A 353 15.11 15.69 3.50
C LEU A 353 16.30 15.42 4.44
N SER A 354 17.21 16.41 4.60
CA SER A 354 18.35 16.29 5.53
C SER A 354 17.92 16.10 6.97
N ASP A 355 16.79 16.70 7.35
CA ASP A 355 16.28 16.69 8.72
C ASP A 355 15.45 15.42 9.02
N LEU A 356 14.94 14.77 7.96
CA LEU A 356 14.18 13.54 8.04
C LEU A 356 15.04 12.26 7.91
N ARG A 357 16.28 12.42 7.44
CA ARG A 357 17.12 11.30 7.05
C ARG A 357 17.61 10.50 8.25
N VAL A 358 17.23 9.22 8.31
CA VAL A 358 17.58 8.28 9.37
C VAL A 358 18.09 6.99 8.74
N PRO A 359 19.32 6.55 9.00
CA PRO A 359 19.84 5.30 8.43
C PRO A 359 19.07 4.08 8.94
N TRP A 360 18.55 3.27 8.02
CA TRP A 360 17.94 1.97 8.30
C TRP A 360 18.86 0.85 7.80
N ALA A 361 18.96 -0.23 8.56
CA ALA A 361 19.73 -1.40 8.14
C ALA A 361 19.10 -2.05 6.90
N SER A 362 19.93 -2.29 5.89
CA SER A 362 19.52 -3.04 4.69
C SER A 362 19.22 -4.48 5.03
N ALA A 363 18.31 -5.10 4.29
CA ALA A 363 18.11 -6.53 4.31
C ALA A 363 19.25 -7.25 3.56
N HIS A 364 19.59 -8.47 3.98
CA HIS A 364 20.45 -9.37 3.21
C HIS A 364 19.64 -10.02 2.10
N ILE A 365 19.94 -9.67 0.85
CA ILE A 365 19.28 -10.26 -0.32
C ILE A 365 19.93 -11.60 -0.61
N GLY A 366 19.20 -12.70 -0.46
CA GLY A 366 19.76 -14.04 -0.70
C GLY A 366 19.10 -15.19 0.08
N GLY A 367 17.85 -15.04 0.44
CA GLY A 367 17.18 -15.90 1.42
C GLY A 367 16.61 -17.23 0.93
N GLN A 368 17.18 -17.96 -0.03
CA GLN A 368 16.76 -19.35 -0.29
C GLN A 368 17.09 -20.32 0.86
N ALA A 369 17.96 -19.94 1.80
CA ALA A 369 18.36 -20.83 2.89
C ALA A 369 17.44 -20.81 4.13
N LEU A 370 16.52 -19.87 4.27
CA LEU A 370 15.68 -19.72 5.48
C LEU A 370 14.27 -20.32 5.39
N MET A 371 13.78 -20.63 4.19
CA MET A 371 12.44 -21.23 4.03
C MET A 371 12.34 -22.68 4.55
N ALA A 372 13.47 -23.34 4.80
CA ALA A 372 13.47 -24.74 5.28
C ALA A 372 13.21 -24.90 6.79
N GLN A 373 13.06 -23.83 7.57
CA GLN A 373 12.96 -23.89 9.03
C GLN A 373 11.70 -23.30 9.67
N VAL A 374 10.76 -22.75 8.91
CA VAL A 374 9.46 -22.38 9.47
C VAL A 374 8.53 -23.59 9.41
N VAL A 375 8.85 -24.63 10.16
CA VAL A 375 7.89 -25.65 10.53
C VAL A 375 6.97 -25.02 11.57
N CYS A 376 5.72 -24.75 11.20
CA CYS A 376 4.65 -24.46 12.12
C CYS A 376 4.69 -25.44 13.30
N PRO A 377 4.70 -25.00 14.56
CA PRO A 377 4.57 -25.93 15.67
C PRO A 377 3.23 -26.64 15.51
N ARG A 378 3.26 -27.94 15.23
CA ARG A 378 2.08 -28.78 15.25
C ARG A 378 1.39 -28.57 16.59
N GLN A 379 0.15 -28.12 16.56
CA GLN A 379 -0.72 -28.23 17.74
C GLN A 379 -0.71 -29.69 18.16
N ALA A 380 -0.11 -29.92 19.33
CA ALA A 380 -0.14 -31.22 19.97
C ALA A 380 -1.59 -31.54 20.27
N GLY A 381 -2.17 -32.47 19.50
CA GLY A 381 -3.51 -32.95 19.69
C GLY A 381 -3.66 -33.46 21.13
N ARG A 382 -4.57 -32.85 21.88
CA ARG A 382 -5.08 -33.44 23.12
C ARG A 382 -5.89 -34.66 22.71
N GLY A 383 -5.28 -35.83 22.86
CA GLY A 383 -5.99 -37.07 22.79
C GLY A 383 -7.04 -37.13 23.88
N HIS A 384 -8.30 -37.22 23.48
CA HIS A 384 -9.35 -37.67 24.40
C HIS A 384 -9.20 -39.19 24.60
N PRO A 385 -9.15 -39.71 25.84
CA PRO A 385 -9.25 -41.14 26.05
C PRO A 385 -10.70 -41.54 25.82
N LEU A 386 -10.92 -42.45 24.90
CA LEU A 386 -12.15 -43.22 24.77
C LEU A 386 -12.15 -44.23 25.96
N HIS A 387 -13.05 -44.05 26.88
CA HIS A 387 -13.45 -45.11 27.83
C HIS A 387 -14.52 -45.98 27.17
N GLY A 388 -14.30 -47.29 27.32
CA GLY A 388 -14.95 -48.51 26.97
C GLY A 388 -16.44 -48.63 26.90
#